data_92c7fa63854803606fdafa40ecee4811
#
_entry.id   92c7fa63854803606fdafa40ecee4811
#
_cell.length_a   1.000
_cell.length_b   1.000
_cell.length_c   1.000
_cell.angle_alpha   90.00
_cell.angle_beta   90.00
_cell.angle_gamma   90.00
#
_symmetry.space_group_name_H-M   'P 1'
#
loop_
_entity.id
_entity.type
_entity.pdbx_description
1 polymer ?
#
loop_
_entity_poly.entity_id
_entity_poly.type
_entity_poly.pdbx_seq_one_letter_code
_entity_poly.pdbx_strand_id
1 'polypeptide(L)'
;MHTVPLTHQLVTIQDDFDLDKIIESGQCFRPQKLADGRYRFLSGGALLYLTPLGAGQYDAAWYGSDWECWANYFDLGRNYAALRCSLAGQSSYLDKSLEFGQGIRILHQDPWEMLITFLISQRKSIPAIRTAVERLARCCGEPLSAEGDEVFLFPTPQQLCGLSGCLLYTSPSPRDYA
;
A
#
# COMPACT_ATOMS: atom_id res chain seq x y z
N MET A 1 -10.94 -21.25 -0.15
CA MET A 1 -9.88 -20.24 -0.29
C MET A 1 -8.84 -20.79 -1.24
N HIS A 2 -8.39 -20.03 -2.22
CA HIS A 2 -7.46 -20.52 -3.23
C HIS A 2 -6.04 -20.18 -2.79
N THR A 3 -5.20 -21.23 -2.60
CA THR A 3 -3.77 -21.05 -2.31
C THR A 3 -3.02 -20.83 -3.61
N VAL A 4 -2.27 -19.74 -3.70
CA VAL A 4 -1.52 -19.37 -4.91
C VAL A 4 -0.01 -19.50 -4.69
N PRO A 5 0.72 -19.94 -5.70
CA PRO A 5 2.18 -19.90 -5.68
C PRO A 5 2.67 -18.46 -5.85
N LEU A 6 3.75 -18.12 -5.15
CA LEU A 6 4.44 -16.85 -5.34
C LEU A 6 5.67 -17.03 -6.25
N THR A 7 5.96 -16.00 -7.03
CA THR A 7 7.23 -15.86 -7.72
C THR A 7 8.19 -15.09 -6.81
N HIS A 8 9.40 -15.61 -6.62
CA HIS A 8 10.43 -15.01 -5.77
C HIS A 8 11.59 -14.46 -6.58
N GLN A 9 12.10 -13.32 -6.18
CA GLN A 9 13.29 -12.70 -6.74
C GLN A 9 14.05 -11.91 -5.69
N LEU A 10 15.37 -12.05 -5.68
CA LEU A 10 16.23 -11.13 -4.92
C LEU A 10 16.34 -9.81 -5.69
N VAL A 11 15.97 -8.71 -5.03
CA VAL A 11 16.01 -7.36 -5.59
C VAL A 11 16.90 -6.47 -4.75
N THR A 12 17.54 -5.49 -5.40
CA THR A 12 18.39 -4.50 -4.72
C THR A 12 17.86 -3.10 -5.02
N ILE A 13 17.56 -2.34 -3.96
CA ILE A 13 17.11 -0.95 -4.04
C ILE A 13 18.16 -0.11 -3.34
N GLN A 14 18.95 0.66 -4.09
CA GLN A 14 20.09 1.42 -3.58
C GLN A 14 19.76 2.89 -3.27
N ASP A 15 18.63 3.38 -3.79
CA ASP A 15 18.18 4.76 -3.53
C ASP A 15 17.39 4.83 -2.21
N ASP A 16 17.03 6.04 -1.80
CA ASP A 16 16.19 6.30 -0.63
C ASP A 16 14.93 5.41 -0.63
N PHE A 17 14.84 4.45 0.29
CA PHE A 17 13.73 3.50 0.38
C PHE A 17 13.57 2.98 1.81
N ASP A 18 12.49 3.35 2.46
CA ASP A 18 12.17 2.97 3.83
C ASP A 18 10.72 2.46 3.90
N LEU A 19 10.56 1.16 4.08
CA LEU A 19 9.25 0.50 4.07
C LEU A 19 8.36 0.95 5.24
N ASP A 20 8.90 1.20 6.42
CA ASP A 20 8.13 1.70 7.56
C ASP A 20 7.59 3.10 7.26
N LYS A 21 8.43 4.01 6.75
CA LYS A 21 8.00 5.35 6.36
C LYS A 21 7.00 5.33 5.20
N ILE A 22 7.17 4.42 4.23
CA ILE A 22 6.24 4.27 3.10
C ILE A 22 4.85 3.88 3.61
N ILE A 23 4.72 2.86 4.47
CA ILE A 23 3.42 2.41 4.97
C ILE A 23 2.77 3.41 5.95
N GLU A 24 3.58 4.24 6.62
CA GLU A 24 3.12 5.28 7.54
C GLU A 24 2.85 6.62 6.87
N SER A 25 3.25 6.81 5.61
CA SER A 25 3.13 8.08 4.87
C SER A 25 1.69 8.56 4.66
N GLY A 26 0.70 7.68 4.84
CA GLY A 26 -0.72 8.01 4.62
C GLY A 26 -1.15 8.00 3.16
N GLN A 27 -0.27 7.62 2.21
CA GLN A 27 -0.61 7.50 0.79
C GLN A 27 -1.46 6.27 0.50
N CYS A 28 -1.31 5.21 1.31
CA CYS A 28 -2.00 3.94 1.16
C CYS A 28 -2.45 3.41 2.53
N PHE A 29 -3.50 2.58 2.54
CA PHE A 29 -4.13 2.16 3.79
C PHE A 29 -4.08 0.65 4.02
N ARG A 30 -3.73 -0.15 3.01
CA ARG A 30 -3.71 -1.60 3.06
C ARG A 30 -2.33 -2.25 3.31
N PRO A 31 -1.21 -1.60 2.98
CA PRO A 31 0.10 -2.15 3.31
C PRO A 31 0.27 -2.37 4.81
N GLN A 32 0.95 -3.47 5.17
CA GLN A 32 1.17 -3.88 6.54
C GLN A 32 2.56 -4.50 6.72
N LYS A 33 3.17 -4.23 7.88
CA LYS A 33 4.30 -5.01 8.40
C LYS A 33 3.75 -6.19 9.17
N LEU A 34 4.13 -7.39 8.78
CA LEU A 34 3.69 -8.63 9.40
C LEU A 34 4.56 -8.98 10.62
N ALA A 35 4.05 -9.88 11.47
CA ALA A 35 4.75 -10.28 12.69
C ALA A 35 6.09 -11.01 12.42
N ASP A 36 6.25 -11.62 11.26
CA ASP A 36 7.48 -12.27 10.79
C ASP A 36 8.51 -11.32 10.18
N GLY A 37 8.20 -10.00 10.14
CA GLY A 37 9.07 -8.96 9.61
C GLY A 37 8.90 -8.67 8.12
N ARG A 38 8.08 -9.42 7.41
CA ARG A 38 7.72 -9.14 6.03
C ARG A 38 6.80 -7.92 5.92
N TYR A 39 6.88 -7.23 4.80
CA TYR A 39 5.98 -6.14 4.45
C TYR A 39 5.06 -6.59 3.32
N ARG A 40 3.77 -6.55 3.55
CA ARG A 40 2.75 -6.92 2.58
C ARG A 40 2.16 -5.69 1.89
N PHE A 41 2.11 -5.74 0.55
CA PHE A 41 1.45 -4.74 -0.29
C PHE A 41 0.38 -5.41 -1.14
N LEU A 42 -0.73 -4.74 -1.33
CA LEU A 42 -1.85 -5.14 -2.17
C LEU A 42 -2.21 -3.96 -3.07
N SER A 43 -2.26 -4.16 -4.37
CA SER A 43 -2.66 -3.13 -5.34
C SER A 43 -3.08 -3.76 -6.67
N GLY A 44 -4.14 -3.25 -7.30
CA GLY A 44 -4.56 -3.64 -8.65
C GLY A 44 -4.79 -5.14 -8.86
N GLY A 45 -5.24 -5.87 -7.83
CA GLY A 45 -5.43 -7.32 -7.89
C GLY A 45 -4.15 -8.13 -7.70
N ALA A 46 -3.03 -7.49 -7.36
CA ALA A 46 -1.73 -8.13 -7.10
C ALA A 46 -1.36 -8.09 -5.62
N LEU A 47 -0.51 -9.03 -5.22
CA LEU A 47 0.04 -9.19 -3.88
C LEU A 47 1.56 -9.18 -3.97
N LEU A 48 2.23 -8.44 -3.07
CA LEU A 48 3.67 -8.47 -2.89
C LEU A 48 4.02 -8.61 -1.42
N TYR A 49 4.98 -9.47 -1.13
CA TYR A 49 5.75 -9.45 0.11
C TYR A 49 7.17 -8.95 -0.16
N LEU A 50 7.66 -8.07 0.68
CA LEU A 50 9.07 -7.65 0.72
C LEU A 50 9.66 -8.04 2.06
N THR A 51 10.71 -8.88 2.04
CA THR A 51 11.47 -9.27 3.22
C THR A 51 12.82 -8.55 3.18
N PRO A 52 13.10 -7.60 4.11
CA PRO A 52 14.40 -6.96 4.17
C PRO A 52 15.50 -7.96 4.53
N LEU A 53 16.59 -7.99 3.75
CA LEU A 53 17.76 -8.83 3.99
C LEU A 53 18.99 -8.00 4.44
N GLY A 54 18.84 -6.68 4.50
CA GLY A 54 19.91 -5.74 4.82
C GLY A 54 20.63 -5.22 3.58
N ALA A 55 21.42 -4.15 3.76
CA ALA A 55 22.20 -3.52 2.68
C ALA A 55 21.40 -3.16 1.41
N GLY A 56 20.13 -2.79 1.57
CA GLY A 56 19.25 -2.46 0.43
C GLY A 56 18.79 -3.68 -0.40
N GLN A 57 18.99 -4.89 0.13
CA GLN A 57 18.51 -6.12 -0.50
C GLN A 57 17.19 -6.58 0.11
N TYR A 58 16.32 -7.12 -0.74
CA TYR A 58 15.00 -7.63 -0.37
C TYR A 58 14.73 -8.95 -1.11
N ASP A 59 14.16 -9.92 -0.40
CA ASP A 59 13.44 -11.01 -1.06
C ASP A 59 12.04 -10.49 -1.40
N ALA A 60 11.75 -10.38 -2.70
CA ALA A 60 10.47 -9.96 -3.23
C ALA A 60 9.71 -11.20 -3.70
N ALA A 61 8.53 -11.44 -3.10
CA ALA A 61 7.64 -12.55 -3.45
C ALA A 61 6.27 -12.02 -3.85
N TRP A 62 5.78 -12.33 -5.06
CA TRP A 62 4.54 -11.74 -5.58
C TRP A 62 3.63 -12.72 -6.31
N TYR A 63 2.37 -12.27 -6.45
CA TYR A 63 1.31 -12.90 -7.23
C TYR A 63 0.54 -11.85 -8.02
N GLY A 64 0.04 -12.21 -9.21
CA GLY A 64 -0.88 -11.39 -10.02
C GLY A 64 -0.23 -10.25 -10.81
N SER A 65 1.10 -10.12 -10.77
CA SER A 65 1.89 -9.11 -11.50
C SER A 65 3.31 -9.61 -11.76
N ASP A 66 4.21 -8.71 -12.12
CA ASP A 66 5.65 -8.92 -12.19
C ASP A 66 6.40 -7.88 -11.35
N TRP A 67 7.73 -8.03 -11.26
CA TRP A 67 8.57 -7.09 -10.51
C TRP A 67 8.54 -5.68 -11.11
N GLU A 68 8.44 -5.56 -12.43
CA GLU A 68 8.41 -4.26 -13.12
C GLU A 68 7.20 -3.42 -12.69
N CYS A 69 6.03 -4.06 -12.53
CA CYS A 69 4.83 -3.42 -11.98
C CYS A 69 5.08 -2.89 -10.57
N TRP A 70 5.75 -3.66 -9.70
CA TRP A 70 6.07 -3.23 -8.35
C TRP A 70 7.17 -2.17 -8.31
N ALA A 71 8.18 -2.26 -9.19
CA ALA A 71 9.19 -1.23 -9.36
C ALA A 71 8.55 0.12 -9.76
N ASN A 72 7.58 0.08 -10.67
CA ASN A 72 6.78 1.24 -11.01
C ASN A 72 5.91 1.71 -9.84
N TYR A 73 5.24 0.80 -9.12
CA TYR A 73 4.43 1.13 -7.94
C TYR A 73 5.22 1.97 -6.91
N PHE A 74 6.48 1.60 -6.66
CA PHE A 74 7.37 2.30 -5.74
C PHE A 74 8.14 3.46 -6.38
N ASP A 75 7.90 3.81 -7.64
CA ASP A 75 8.62 4.84 -8.40
C ASP A 75 10.15 4.63 -8.37
N LEU A 76 10.60 3.36 -8.51
CA LEU A 76 12.03 3.02 -8.43
C LEU A 76 12.86 3.56 -9.62
N GLY A 77 12.20 3.96 -10.71
CA GLY A 77 12.85 4.60 -11.84
C GLY A 77 13.36 6.02 -11.57
N ARG A 78 12.91 6.65 -10.47
CA ARG A 78 13.28 8.01 -10.09
C ARG A 78 14.36 7.99 -9.00
N ASN A 79 15.38 8.81 -9.15
CA ASN A 79 16.44 8.97 -8.16
C ASN A 79 16.05 10.03 -7.11
N TYR A 80 15.57 9.57 -5.95
CA TYR A 80 15.12 10.44 -4.86
C TYR A 80 16.28 11.07 -4.10
N ALA A 81 17.41 10.38 -3.98
CA ALA A 81 18.61 10.95 -3.36
C ALA A 81 19.13 12.17 -4.17
N ALA A 82 19.15 12.06 -5.50
CA ALA A 82 19.53 13.18 -6.36
C ALA A 82 18.54 14.35 -6.25
N LEU A 83 17.23 14.06 -6.22
CA LEU A 83 16.19 15.07 -6.04
C LEU A 83 16.37 15.79 -4.68
N ARG A 84 16.58 15.03 -3.61
CA ARG A 84 16.80 15.57 -2.27
C ARG A 84 18.06 16.45 -2.22
N CYS A 85 19.15 16.01 -2.84
CA CYS A 85 20.39 16.81 -2.95
C CYS A 85 20.18 18.12 -3.71
N SER A 86 19.35 18.14 -4.76
CA SER A 86 19.08 19.36 -5.54
C SER A 86 18.28 20.41 -4.76
N LEU A 87 17.55 20.00 -3.73
CA LEU A 87 16.72 20.89 -2.90
C LEU A 87 17.41 21.32 -1.61
N ALA A 88 18.51 20.66 -1.22
CA ALA A 88 19.22 20.93 0.01
C ALA A 88 19.87 22.32 0.01
N GLY A 89 19.97 22.95 1.19
CA GLY A 89 20.62 24.24 1.39
C GLY A 89 19.76 25.46 1.04
N GLN A 90 18.53 25.29 0.61
CA GLN A 90 17.64 26.41 0.30
C GLN A 90 17.05 27.08 1.55
N SER A 91 16.75 26.31 2.59
CA SER A 91 16.35 26.80 3.90
C SER A 91 16.46 25.71 4.96
N SER A 92 16.69 26.12 6.22
CA SER A 92 16.77 25.17 7.34
C SER A 92 15.48 24.38 7.57
N TYR A 93 14.32 24.93 7.22
CA TYR A 93 13.04 24.23 7.29
C TYR A 93 12.97 23.12 6.23
N LEU A 94 13.38 23.43 4.99
CA LEU A 94 13.38 22.46 3.91
C LEU A 94 14.40 21.34 4.19
N ASP A 95 15.58 21.67 4.68
CA ASP A 95 16.62 20.69 5.01
C ASP A 95 16.11 19.66 6.05
N LYS A 96 15.43 20.12 7.11
CA LYS A 96 14.79 19.23 8.09
C LYS A 96 13.69 18.37 7.48
N SER A 97 12.91 18.94 6.55
CA SER A 97 11.84 18.20 5.87
C SER A 97 12.41 17.12 4.95
N LEU A 98 13.52 17.40 4.26
CA LEU A 98 14.24 16.46 3.40
C LEU A 98 14.85 15.30 4.21
N GLU A 99 15.40 15.60 5.39
CA GLU A 99 15.93 14.58 6.31
C GLU A 99 14.80 13.68 6.84
N PHE A 100 13.71 14.28 7.31
CA PHE A 100 12.56 13.53 7.81
C PHE A 100 11.92 12.66 6.73
N GLY A 101 11.75 13.19 5.52
CA GLY A 101 11.12 12.53 4.38
C GLY A 101 12.03 11.52 3.66
N GLN A 102 13.30 11.41 4.04
CA GLN A 102 14.21 10.45 3.41
C GLN A 102 13.67 9.02 3.51
N GLY A 103 13.63 8.33 2.37
CA GLY A 103 13.11 6.97 2.26
C GLY A 103 11.63 6.87 1.91
N ILE A 104 10.87 7.97 1.98
CA ILE A 104 9.49 8.00 1.49
C ILE A 104 9.51 8.04 -0.04
N ARG A 105 8.65 7.21 -0.67
CA ARG A 105 8.44 7.17 -2.13
C ARG A 105 7.04 7.66 -2.45
N ILE A 106 6.84 8.25 -3.62
CA ILE A 106 5.50 8.57 -4.15
C ILE A 106 4.98 7.33 -4.86
N LEU A 107 3.90 6.74 -4.35
CA LEU A 107 3.40 5.45 -4.82
C LEU A 107 2.48 5.62 -6.04
N HIS A 108 2.73 4.86 -7.09
CA HIS A 108 1.84 4.77 -8.26
C HIS A 108 0.80 3.67 -8.02
N GLN A 109 -0.19 3.99 -7.21
CA GLN A 109 -1.24 3.07 -6.81
C GLN A 109 -2.25 2.83 -7.95
N ASP A 110 -3.02 1.74 -7.84
CA ASP A 110 -4.13 1.47 -8.75
C ASP A 110 -5.17 2.61 -8.71
N PRO A 111 -5.53 3.22 -9.86
CA PRO A 111 -6.42 4.38 -9.88
C PRO A 111 -7.83 4.07 -9.38
N TRP A 112 -8.34 2.83 -9.58
CA TRP A 112 -9.66 2.44 -9.09
C TRP A 112 -9.65 2.30 -7.56
N GLU A 113 -8.67 1.61 -7.01
CA GLU A 113 -8.50 1.49 -5.56
C GLU A 113 -8.33 2.87 -4.90
N MET A 114 -7.52 3.75 -5.50
CA MET A 114 -7.35 5.13 -5.04
C MET A 114 -8.66 5.91 -5.04
N LEU A 115 -9.46 5.84 -6.11
CA LEU A 115 -10.73 6.55 -6.22
C LEU A 115 -11.69 6.13 -5.10
N ILE A 116 -11.88 4.82 -4.92
CA ILE A 116 -12.79 4.29 -3.90
C ILE A 116 -12.28 4.60 -2.49
N THR A 117 -10.99 4.44 -2.25
CA THR A 117 -10.38 4.75 -0.95
C THR A 117 -10.49 6.25 -0.63
N PHE A 118 -10.31 7.12 -1.61
CA PHE A 118 -10.53 8.56 -1.46
C PHE A 118 -11.98 8.88 -1.08
N LEU A 119 -12.96 8.25 -1.73
CA LEU A 119 -14.37 8.42 -1.36
C LEU A 119 -14.65 7.95 0.07
N ILE A 120 -14.07 6.82 0.49
CA ILE A 120 -14.19 6.29 1.85
C ILE A 120 -13.52 7.22 2.87
N SER A 121 -12.42 7.88 2.50
CA SER A 121 -11.60 8.70 3.40
C SER A 121 -12.30 9.99 3.87
N GLN A 122 -13.36 10.41 3.19
CA GLN A 122 -14.02 11.68 3.47
C GLN A 122 -14.47 11.76 4.94
N ARG A 123 -13.93 12.73 5.69
CA ARG A 123 -14.23 13.02 7.10
C ARG A 123 -13.95 11.88 8.07
N LYS A 124 -13.01 10.99 7.76
CA LYS A 124 -12.63 9.85 8.61
C LYS A 124 -11.18 9.97 9.08
N SER A 125 -10.89 9.40 10.24
CA SER A 125 -9.51 9.21 10.71
C SER A 125 -8.82 8.07 9.96
N ILE A 126 -7.48 8.08 9.89
CA ILE A 126 -6.69 7.04 9.23
C ILE A 126 -7.06 5.62 9.70
N PRO A 127 -7.20 5.33 11.01
CA PRO A 127 -7.63 4.01 11.47
C PRO A 127 -9.04 3.62 10.96
N ALA A 128 -9.98 4.57 10.92
CA ALA A 128 -11.32 4.31 10.42
C ALA A 128 -11.33 4.05 8.90
N ILE A 129 -10.46 4.74 8.14
CA ILE A 129 -10.29 4.49 6.70
C ILE A 129 -9.75 3.07 6.48
N ARG A 130 -8.66 2.69 7.17
CA ARG A 130 -8.06 1.34 7.09
C ARG A 130 -9.12 0.26 7.36
N THR A 131 -9.88 0.42 8.44
CA THR A 131 -10.95 -0.53 8.80
C THR A 131 -12.03 -0.61 7.71
N ALA A 132 -12.47 0.52 7.17
CA ALA A 132 -13.52 0.55 6.16
C ALA A 132 -13.06 -0.06 4.82
N VAL A 133 -11.84 0.26 4.37
CA VAL A 133 -11.24 -0.28 3.14
C VAL A 133 -11.04 -1.80 3.26
N GLU A 134 -10.55 -2.29 4.39
CA GLU A 134 -10.34 -3.72 4.61
C GLU A 134 -11.67 -4.49 4.72
N ARG A 135 -12.70 -3.89 5.35
CA ARG A 135 -14.05 -4.47 5.36
C ARG A 135 -14.63 -4.57 3.95
N LEU A 136 -14.45 -3.54 3.12
CA LEU A 136 -14.90 -3.56 1.74
C LEU A 136 -14.22 -4.70 0.97
N ALA A 137 -12.90 -4.84 1.09
CA ALA A 137 -12.15 -5.91 0.46
C ALA A 137 -12.64 -7.30 0.92
N ARG A 138 -12.85 -7.49 2.23
CA ARG A 138 -13.36 -8.76 2.78
C ARG A 138 -14.77 -9.10 2.34
N CYS A 139 -15.63 -8.10 2.17
CA CYS A 139 -17.03 -8.32 1.78
C CYS A 139 -17.19 -8.64 0.30
N CYS A 140 -16.33 -8.08 -0.56
CA CYS A 140 -16.58 -8.02 -2.00
C CYS A 140 -15.40 -8.47 -2.84
N GLY A 141 -14.19 -8.45 -2.28
CA GLY A 141 -12.97 -8.83 -2.96
C GLY A 141 -12.77 -10.34 -3.00
N GLU A 142 -11.89 -10.77 -3.88
CA GLU A 142 -11.53 -12.17 -4.03
C GLU A 142 -10.61 -12.62 -2.88
N PRO A 143 -10.93 -13.72 -2.17
CA PRO A 143 -10.07 -14.26 -1.12
C PRO A 143 -8.88 -14.99 -1.71
N LEU A 144 -7.69 -14.67 -1.22
CA LEU A 144 -6.42 -15.24 -1.61
C LEU A 144 -5.66 -15.77 -0.40
N SER A 145 -4.99 -16.92 -0.53
CA SER A 145 -4.08 -17.44 0.48
C SER A 145 -2.69 -17.61 -0.12
N ALA A 146 -1.68 -17.03 0.52
CA ALA A 146 -0.28 -17.14 0.09
C ALA A 146 0.61 -17.30 1.32
N GLU A 147 1.41 -18.35 1.37
CA GLU A 147 2.36 -18.64 2.48
C GLU A 147 1.77 -18.54 3.88
N GLY A 148 0.52 -18.99 4.05
CA GLY A 148 -0.18 -18.98 5.33
C GLY A 148 -0.82 -17.64 5.70
N ASP A 149 -0.68 -16.61 4.87
CA ASP A 149 -1.37 -15.35 5.01
C ASP A 149 -2.68 -15.36 4.19
N GLU A 150 -3.76 -14.88 4.80
CA GLU A 150 -5.06 -14.77 4.17
C GLU A 150 -5.38 -13.31 3.89
N VAL A 151 -5.52 -12.99 2.60
CA VAL A 151 -5.80 -11.63 2.14
C VAL A 151 -7.02 -11.59 1.23
N PHE A 152 -7.58 -10.42 1.05
CA PHE A 152 -8.67 -10.18 0.10
C PHE A 152 -8.20 -9.13 -0.90
N LEU A 153 -8.26 -9.42 -2.19
CA LEU A 153 -7.96 -8.45 -3.22
C LEU A 153 -8.98 -7.31 -3.19
N PHE A 154 -8.60 -6.14 -3.71
CA PHE A 154 -9.54 -5.03 -3.79
C PHE A 154 -10.64 -5.36 -4.81
N PRO A 155 -11.92 -5.12 -4.50
CA PRO A 155 -13.01 -5.50 -5.37
C PRO A 155 -13.01 -4.70 -6.68
N THR A 156 -13.28 -5.37 -7.79
CA THR A 156 -13.47 -4.76 -9.09
C THR A 156 -14.76 -3.93 -9.14
N PRO A 157 -14.92 -3.01 -10.11
CA PRO A 157 -16.18 -2.29 -10.31
C PRO A 157 -17.39 -3.21 -10.42
N GLN A 158 -17.26 -4.34 -11.12
CA GLN A 158 -18.32 -5.32 -11.32
C GLN A 158 -18.75 -5.98 -9.99
N GLN A 159 -17.79 -6.33 -9.14
CA GLN A 159 -18.05 -6.88 -7.82
C GLN A 159 -18.77 -5.88 -6.92
N LEU A 160 -18.43 -4.58 -7.02
CA LEU A 160 -19.12 -3.54 -6.26
C LEU A 160 -20.54 -3.27 -6.75
N CYS A 161 -20.79 -3.32 -8.05
CA CYS A 161 -22.13 -3.12 -8.61
C CYS A 161 -23.14 -4.17 -8.15
N GLY A 162 -22.70 -5.36 -7.75
CA GLY A 162 -23.53 -6.42 -7.19
C GLY A 162 -24.01 -6.20 -5.76
N LEU A 163 -23.51 -5.16 -5.08
CA LEU A 163 -23.89 -4.87 -3.69
C LEU A 163 -25.22 -4.12 -3.64
N SER A 164 -26.17 -4.65 -2.91
CA SER A 164 -27.30 -3.83 -2.45
C SER A 164 -26.78 -2.75 -1.51
N GLY A 165 -27.28 -1.51 -1.66
CA GLY A 165 -26.75 -0.31 -1.00
C GLY A 165 -26.65 -0.31 0.53
N CYS A 166 -27.01 -1.43 1.19
CA CYS A 166 -27.00 -1.59 2.64
C CYS A 166 -25.59 -1.64 3.27
N LEU A 167 -24.57 -2.11 2.53
CA LEU A 167 -23.20 -2.28 3.07
C LEU A 167 -22.40 -0.97 3.12
N LEU A 168 -22.71 0.01 2.26
CA LEU A 168 -22.04 1.32 2.27
C LEU A 168 -22.50 2.21 3.41
N TYR A 169 -23.67 1.94 3.97
CA TYR A 169 -24.29 2.76 5.03
C TYR A 169 -24.09 2.25 6.46
N THR A 170 -23.43 1.10 6.66
CA THR A 170 -23.19 0.54 8.01
C THR A 170 -21.97 1.12 8.73
N SER A 171 -21.39 2.21 8.23
CA SER A 171 -20.48 3.03 9.05
C SER A 171 -21.34 3.97 9.91
N PRO A 172 -21.25 3.92 11.25
CA PRO A 172 -22.01 4.82 12.10
C PRO A 172 -21.72 6.26 11.66
N SER A 173 -22.79 7.01 11.37
CA SER A 173 -22.69 8.43 11.09
C SER A 173 -22.21 9.15 12.35
N PRO A 174 -21.45 10.25 12.26
CA PRO A 174 -21.18 11.11 13.41
C PRO A 174 -22.45 11.58 14.14
N ARG A 175 -23.63 11.46 13.54
CA ARG A 175 -24.93 11.75 14.16
C ARG A 175 -25.42 10.65 15.09
N ASP A 176 -24.84 9.44 15.01
CA ASP A 176 -25.23 8.31 15.86
C ASP A 176 -24.54 8.37 17.25
N TYR A 177 -23.68 9.36 17.48
CA TYR A 177 -22.98 9.62 18.74
C TYR A 177 -23.39 10.97 19.39
N ALA A 178 -24.43 11.60 18.89
CA ALA A 178 -24.94 12.86 19.47
C ALA A 178 -26.15 12.63 20.40
#